data_55c4dd84ff48b3f65165643917c13451
#
_entry.id   55c4dd84ff48b3f65165643917c13451
#
_cell.length_a   1.000
_cell.length_b   1.000
_cell.length_c   1.000
_cell.angle_alpha   90.00
_cell.angle_beta   90.00
_cell.angle_gamma   90.00
#
_symmetry.space_group_name_H-M   'P 1'
#
loop_
_entity.id
_entity.type
_entity.pdbx_description
1 polymer ?
#
loop_
_entity_poly.entity_id
_entity_poly.type
_entity_poly.pdbx_seq_one_letter_code
_entity_poly.pdbx_strand_id
1 'polypeptide(L)'
;MKKKILTALICLVILFMQTELYAFVDPNAYHWEGQQQFFEGWYFKVSDPDTGKSFLFIYAVFNPDGKSPESCGFMMAGNNSPEYAGFIFQQFPVAQFISSYEQFDTRVSEENRARGDRNSLHAQGSATDGEDTCSWNIDFEITERWDKTMGWMAGLQNLQTYWHVGAMKARATGWIEWNGELFEFEDIIGYQEKNWGDEFPESWYWLQANNFDDPKACCLSVGAASMPLGSVIFPACGIGLIYDDRLYTFSFPQQPAFIRPEIAPGSWSITAVKGRHKIVIEASCDPEYLLNLMNPTEQGIKPWTWEAINGEVRFRLYEKWGLRWFLRADATSNLAGTEFGGKKWLGWNVGLPD
;
A
#
# COMPACT_ATOMS: atom_id res chain seq x y z
N MET A 1 12.90 20.25 37.81
CA MET A 1 12.31 20.70 36.53
C MET A 1 13.32 20.84 35.41
N LYS A 2 14.39 21.64 35.54
CA LYS A 2 15.39 21.89 34.47
C LYS A 2 16.08 20.63 33.93
N LYS A 3 16.44 19.62 34.78
CA LYS A 3 17.02 18.35 34.32
C LYS A 3 16.09 17.51 33.45
N LYS A 4 14.78 17.43 33.78
CA LYS A 4 13.80 16.67 33.00
C LYS A 4 13.53 17.30 31.62
N ILE A 5 13.56 18.64 31.55
CA ILE A 5 13.41 19.37 30.27
C ILE A 5 14.65 19.14 29.39
N LEU A 6 15.86 19.17 29.97
CA LEU A 6 17.09 18.90 29.24
C LEU A 6 17.16 17.46 28.71
N THR A 7 16.73 16.46 29.50
CA THR A 7 16.65 15.06 29.04
C THR A 7 15.65 14.89 27.93
N ALA A 8 14.46 15.51 28.01
CA ALA A 8 13.47 15.47 26.95
C ALA A 8 13.98 16.17 25.65
N LEU A 9 14.71 17.26 25.77
CA LEU A 9 15.32 17.94 24.61
C LEU A 9 16.44 17.10 23.98
N ILE A 10 17.26 16.43 24.78
CA ILE A 10 18.31 15.53 24.28
C ILE A 10 17.70 14.31 23.59
N CYS A 11 16.65 13.70 24.16
CA CYS A 11 15.92 12.62 23.49
C CYS A 11 15.28 13.07 22.16
N LEU A 12 14.73 14.29 22.12
CA LEU A 12 14.15 14.86 20.90
C LEU A 12 15.23 15.10 19.83
N VAL A 13 16.40 15.61 20.22
CA VAL A 13 17.55 15.85 19.31
C VAL A 13 18.13 14.54 18.79
N ILE A 14 18.23 13.51 19.65
CA ILE A 14 18.69 12.18 19.23
C ILE A 14 17.67 11.55 18.27
N LEU A 15 16.37 11.70 18.53
CA LEU A 15 15.30 11.26 17.62
C LEU A 15 15.38 11.96 16.25
N PHE A 16 15.63 13.29 16.26
CA PHE A 16 15.81 14.07 15.02
C PHE A 16 17.09 13.66 14.27
N MET A 17 18.20 13.39 14.97
CA MET A 17 19.44 12.94 14.32
C MET A 17 19.32 11.53 13.74
N GLN A 18 18.53 10.64 14.34
CA GLN A 18 18.25 9.33 13.77
C GLN A 18 17.42 9.43 12.49
N THR A 19 16.43 10.33 12.42
CA THR A 19 15.62 10.54 11.21
C THR A 19 16.43 11.07 10.02
N GLU A 20 17.51 11.82 10.26
CA GLU A 20 18.40 12.31 9.19
C GLU A 20 19.35 11.20 8.67
N LEU A 21 19.77 10.24 9.54
CA LEU A 21 20.60 9.11 9.09
C LEU A 21 19.83 8.10 8.23
N TYR A 22 18.53 7.92 8.47
CA TYR A 22 17.66 7.08 7.64
C TYR A 22 17.38 7.68 6.25
N ALA A 23 17.73 8.93 6.00
CA ALA A 23 17.54 9.61 4.71
C ALA A 23 18.46 9.11 3.58
N PHE A 24 19.38 8.18 3.85
CA PHE A 24 20.33 7.65 2.87
C PHE A 24 20.01 6.25 2.36
N VAL A 25 19.11 5.51 2.99
CA VAL A 25 18.69 4.18 2.52
C VAL A 25 17.41 4.33 1.70
N ASP A 26 17.35 3.67 0.55
CA ASP A 26 16.14 3.61 -0.26
C ASP A 26 15.01 2.96 0.57
N PRO A 27 13.89 3.65 0.82
CA PRO A 27 12.79 3.06 1.59
C PRO A 27 12.20 1.79 0.95
N ASN A 28 12.43 1.55 -0.33
CA ASN A 28 12.10 0.31 -1.02
C ASN A 28 13.14 -0.80 -0.87
N ALA A 29 14.34 -0.51 -0.29
CA ALA A 29 15.30 -1.54 0.05
C ALA A 29 14.81 -2.47 1.16
N TYR A 30 15.47 -3.60 1.36
CA TYR A 30 15.10 -4.64 2.31
C TYR A 30 15.36 -4.23 3.77
N HIS A 31 14.44 -4.61 4.71
CA HIS A 31 14.48 -4.13 6.10
C HIS A 31 14.64 -5.23 7.16
N TRP A 32 14.83 -6.49 6.80
CA TRP A 32 15.04 -7.54 7.79
C TRP A 32 16.38 -7.39 8.52
N GLU A 33 16.35 -7.34 9.84
CA GLU A 33 17.53 -7.18 10.72
C GLU A 33 17.71 -8.39 11.66
N GLY A 34 17.12 -9.56 11.31
CA GLY A 34 17.24 -10.78 12.12
C GLY A 34 16.04 -11.03 13.04
N GLN A 35 14.92 -10.36 12.85
CA GLN A 35 13.67 -10.62 13.56
C GLN A 35 13.23 -12.07 13.35
N GLN A 36 12.67 -12.70 14.41
CA GLN A 36 12.17 -14.08 14.34
C GLN A 36 10.88 -14.20 13.53
N GLN A 37 10.00 -13.20 13.68
CA GLN A 37 8.82 -13.04 12.84
C GLN A 37 9.01 -11.78 12.02
N PHE A 38 8.87 -11.91 10.73
CA PHE A 38 9.05 -10.81 9.80
C PHE A 38 8.39 -11.09 8.46
N PHE A 39 7.78 -10.06 7.91
CA PHE A 39 7.36 -10.05 6.51
C PHE A 39 7.82 -8.78 5.82
N GLU A 40 7.96 -8.85 4.52
CA GLU A 40 8.15 -7.70 3.66
C GLU A 40 7.55 -7.97 2.29
N GLY A 41 6.76 -7.01 1.79
CA GLY A 41 6.06 -7.16 0.52
C GLY A 41 6.04 -5.86 -0.27
N TRP A 42 6.35 -5.95 -1.56
CA TRP A 42 6.31 -4.87 -2.55
C TRP A 42 5.10 -5.07 -3.46
N TYR A 43 4.17 -4.16 -3.37
CA TYR A 43 2.92 -4.14 -4.12
C TYR A 43 3.06 -3.25 -5.34
N PHE A 44 2.62 -3.73 -6.48
CA PHE A 44 2.52 -3.01 -7.76
C PHE A 44 1.10 -3.12 -8.29
N LYS A 45 0.59 -2.02 -8.86
CA LYS A 45 -0.69 -2.00 -9.56
C LYS A 45 -0.53 -1.29 -10.89
N VAL A 46 -1.16 -1.82 -11.92
CA VAL A 46 -1.36 -1.13 -13.20
C VAL A 46 -2.84 -1.12 -13.54
N SER A 47 -3.27 -0.04 -14.18
CA SER A 47 -4.66 0.13 -14.59
C SER A 47 -4.72 0.82 -15.96
N ASP A 48 -5.51 0.27 -16.84
CA ASP A 48 -5.76 0.84 -18.17
C ASP A 48 -7.12 1.55 -18.18
N PRO A 49 -7.14 2.90 -18.28
CA PRO A 49 -8.37 3.67 -18.29
C PRO A 49 -9.27 3.38 -19.52
N ASP A 50 -8.68 2.96 -20.62
CA ASP A 50 -9.39 2.75 -21.89
C ASP A 50 -10.16 1.43 -21.88
N THR A 51 -9.61 0.39 -21.26
CA THR A 51 -10.24 -0.93 -21.18
C THR A 51 -10.91 -1.23 -19.83
N GLY A 52 -10.59 -0.46 -18.79
CA GLY A 52 -11.05 -0.72 -17.42
C GLY A 52 -10.35 -1.91 -16.75
N LYS A 53 -9.34 -2.51 -17.38
CA LYS A 53 -8.56 -3.62 -16.82
C LYS A 53 -7.57 -3.10 -15.78
N SER A 54 -7.46 -3.83 -14.67
CA SER A 54 -6.47 -3.56 -13.62
C SER A 54 -5.80 -4.84 -13.18
N PHE A 55 -4.50 -4.76 -12.87
CA PHE A 55 -3.72 -5.90 -12.38
C PHE A 55 -2.90 -5.47 -11.16
N LEU A 56 -2.72 -6.40 -10.21
CA LEU A 56 -1.79 -6.25 -9.10
C LEU A 56 -0.73 -7.35 -9.12
N PHE A 57 0.45 -7.02 -8.58
CA PHE A 57 1.55 -7.96 -8.38
C PHE A 57 2.20 -7.69 -7.03
N ILE A 58 2.39 -8.71 -6.21
CA ILE A 58 3.06 -8.59 -4.92
C ILE A 58 4.22 -9.57 -4.86
N TYR A 59 5.42 -9.03 -4.63
CA TYR A 59 6.64 -9.76 -4.35
C TYR A 59 6.84 -9.74 -2.84
N ALA A 60 6.94 -10.90 -2.20
CA ALA A 60 7.01 -10.90 -0.75
C ALA A 60 7.87 -12.03 -0.17
N VAL A 61 8.26 -11.83 1.08
CA VAL A 61 8.92 -12.83 1.92
C VAL A 61 8.26 -12.90 3.29
N PHE A 62 8.18 -14.10 3.84
CA PHE A 62 7.75 -14.38 5.20
C PHE A 62 8.79 -15.23 5.92
N ASN A 63 9.21 -14.80 7.13
CA ASN A 63 10.20 -15.44 7.99
C ASN A 63 11.49 -15.84 7.23
N PRO A 64 12.26 -14.86 6.75
CA PRO A 64 13.39 -15.08 5.83
C PRO A 64 14.56 -15.86 6.45
N ASP A 65 14.60 -16.07 7.78
CA ASP A 65 15.62 -16.87 8.45
C ASP A 65 15.49 -18.39 8.19
N GLY A 66 14.39 -18.83 7.58
CA GLY A 66 14.14 -20.21 7.23
C GLY A 66 13.92 -21.19 8.37
N LYS A 67 13.76 -20.69 9.62
CA LYS A 67 13.60 -21.54 10.80
C LYS A 67 12.15 -21.98 11.06
N SER A 68 11.19 -21.20 10.58
CA SER A 68 9.78 -21.57 10.63
C SER A 68 9.45 -22.51 9.46
N PRO A 69 8.59 -23.53 9.67
CA PRO A 69 8.09 -24.36 8.58
C PRO A 69 7.25 -23.55 7.55
N GLU A 70 6.80 -22.36 7.92
CA GLU A 70 6.03 -21.44 7.07
C GLU A 70 6.91 -20.41 6.36
N SER A 71 8.25 -20.48 6.54
CA SER A 71 9.20 -19.59 5.86
C SER A 71 9.14 -19.75 4.36
N CYS A 72 8.82 -18.70 3.63
CA CYS A 72 8.74 -18.72 2.18
C CYS A 72 8.95 -17.34 1.55
N GLY A 73 9.40 -17.33 0.30
CA GLY A 73 9.08 -16.26 -0.61
C GLY A 73 7.70 -16.51 -1.23
N PHE A 74 6.96 -15.50 -1.62
CA PHE A 74 5.70 -15.70 -2.30
C PHE A 74 5.37 -14.59 -3.29
N MET A 75 4.57 -14.97 -4.28
CA MET A 75 4.01 -14.06 -5.27
C MET A 75 2.49 -14.07 -5.15
N MET A 76 1.90 -12.90 -5.35
CA MET A 76 0.48 -12.77 -5.64
C MET A 76 0.31 -12.02 -6.95
N ALA A 77 -0.64 -12.48 -7.77
CA ALA A 77 -1.09 -11.77 -8.96
C ALA A 77 -2.62 -11.68 -8.92
N GLY A 78 -3.16 -10.51 -9.22
CA GLY A 78 -4.60 -10.28 -9.26
C GLY A 78 -5.01 -9.57 -10.54
N ASN A 79 -6.18 -9.92 -11.04
CA ASN A 79 -6.80 -9.32 -12.22
C ASN A 79 -8.23 -8.92 -11.88
N ASN A 80 -8.55 -7.65 -12.08
CA ASN A 80 -9.93 -7.19 -12.15
C ASN A 80 -10.17 -6.56 -13.53
N SER A 81 -11.06 -7.16 -14.28
CA SER A 81 -11.64 -6.59 -15.49
C SER A 81 -13.16 -6.48 -15.32
N PRO A 82 -13.86 -5.75 -16.21
CA PRO A 82 -15.32 -5.70 -16.15
C PRO A 82 -16.01 -7.07 -16.28
N GLU A 83 -15.30 -8.08 -16.71
CA GLU A 83 -15.84 -9.42 -17.03
C GLU A 83 -15.30 -10.51 -16.12
N TYR A 84 -14.19 -10.27 -15.40
CA TYR A 84 -13.50 -11.32 -14.66
C TYR A 84 -12.66 -10.74 -13.50
N ALA A 85 -12.74 -11.40 -12.34
CA ALA A 85 -11.82 -11.19 -11.21
C ALA A 85 -11.09 -12.50 -10.94
N GLY A 86 -9.77 -12.49 -10.97
CA GLY A 86 -8.91 -13.64 -10.74
C GLY A 86 -7.79 -13.33 -9.77
N PHE A 87 -7.37 -14.35 -9.01
CA PHE A 87 -6.32 -14.21 -8.01
C PHE A 87 -5.45 -15.48 -7.97
N ILE A 88 -4.14 -15.29 -8.02
CA ILE A 88 -3.13 -16.35 -7.93
C ILE A 88 -2.27 -16.09 -6.70
N PHE A 89 -2.04 -17.13 -5.89
CA PHE A 89 -1.08 -17.15 -4.81
C PHE A 89 -0.09 -18.29 -5.00
N GLN A 90 1.20 -17.99 -5.08
CA GLN A 90 2.25 -19.00 -5.24
C GLN A 90 3.38 -18.81 -4.23
N GLN A 91 3.76 -19.88 -3.55
CA GLN A 91 4.87 -19.91 -2.61
C GLN A 91 6.13 -20.50 -3.26
N PHE A 92 7.29 -20.01 -2.80
CA PHE A 92 8.62 -20.46 -3.22
C PHE A 92 9.48 -20.77 -1.98
N PRO A 93 10.42 -21.73 -2.08
CA PRO A 93 11.38 -21.96 -1.00
C PRO A 93 12.10 -20.66 -0.62
N VAL A 94 12.12 -20.34 0.67
CA VAL A 94 12.73 -19.08 1.17
C VAL A 94 14.21 -18.95 0.78
N ALA A 95 14.91 -20.05 0.55
CA ALA A 95 16.30 -20.07 0.09
C ALA A 95 16.49 -19.45 -1.32
N GLN A 96 15.43 -19.27 -2.10
CA GLN A 96 15.46 -18.58 -3.39
C GLN A 96 15.34 -17.06 -3.24
N PHE A 97 14.82 -16.59 -2.11
CA PHE A 97 14.62 -15.18 -1.87
C PHE A 97 15.96 -14.46 -1.66
N ILE A 98 16.17 -13.39 -2.41
CA ILE A 98 17.34 -12.52 -2.29
C ILE A 98 16.87 -11.07 -2.40
N SER A 99 17.30 -10.21 -1.48
CA SER A 99 17.00 -8.79 -1.55
C SER A 99 18.14 -7.92 -1.06
N SER A 100 18.28 -6.72 -1.62
CA SER A 100 19.36 -5.79 -1.29
C SER A 100 18.94 -4.85 -0.16
N TYR A 101 19.84 -4.61 0.79
CA TYR A 101 19.69 -3.64 1.88
C TYR A 101 20.06 -2.20 1.49
N GLU A 102 20.67 -2.01 0.32
CA GLU A 102 21.18 -0.70 -0.11
C GLU A 102 20.29 -0.01 -1.13
N GLN A 103 19.61 -0.80 -1.95
CA GLN A 103 18.78 -0.34 -3.06
C GLN A 103 17.58 -1.25 -3.26
N PHE A 104 16.58 -0.78 -3.96
CA PHE A 104 15.46 -1.63 -4.34
C PHE A 104 15.87 -2.65 -5.40
N ASP A 105 16.11 -3.87 -4.98
CA ASP A 105 16.35 -5.03 -5.83
C ASP A 105 15.96 -6.29 -5.05
N THR A 106 14.77 -6.83 -5.31
CA THR A 106 14.24 -8.02 -4.65
C THR A 106 13.95 -9.11 -5.68
N ARG A 107 14.27 -10.35 -5.33
CA ARG A 107 14.04 -11.54 -6.12
C ARG A 107 13.41 -12.63 -5.25
N VAL A 108 12.19 -13.03 -5.57
CA VAL A 108 11.46 -14.09 -4.86
C VAL A 108 11.82 -15.46 -5.39
N SER A 109 12.05 -15.58 -6.70
CA SER A 109 12.53 -16.77 -7.40
C SER A 109 13.45 -16.36 -8.55
N GLU A 110 13.91 -17.31 -9.35
CA GLU A 110 14.77 -17.02 -10.50
C GLU A 110 14.08 -16.09 -11.52
N GLU A 111 12.78 -16.26 -11.73
CA GLU A 111 11.98 -15.50 -12.70
C GLU A 111 11.35 -14.24 -12.08
N ASN A 112 11.05 -14.24 -10.78
CA ASN A 112 10.29 -13.22 -10.09
C ASN A 112 11.19 -12.16 -9.46
N ARG A 113 11.37 -11.02 -10.11
CA ARG A 113 12.23 -9.93 -9.67
C ARG A 113 11.59 -8.58 -9.85
N ALA A 114 11.72 -7.73 -8.81
CA ALA A 114 11.40 -6.30 -8.89
C ALA A 114 12.61 -5.47 -8.44
N ARG A 115 12.87 -4.36 -9.14
CA ARG A 115 14.03 -3.49 -8.88
C ARG A 115 13.76 -2.07 -9.36
N GLY A 116 14.62 -1.14 -8.97
CA GLY A 116 14.55 0.23 -9.47
C GLY A 116 15.22 1.24 -8.56
N ASP A 117 14.88 2.48 -8.80
CA ASP A 117 15.37 3.64 -8.07
C ASP A 117 14.24 4.66 -7.84
N ARG A 118 14.60 5.90 -7.49
CA ARG A 118 13.64 6.97 -7.23
C ARG A 118 12.86 7.44 -8.46
N ASN A 119 13.28 7.10 -9.68
CA ASN A 119 12.71 7.61 -10.92
C ASN A 119 12.01 6.51 -11.72
N SER A 120 12.51 5.27 -11.60
CA SER A 120 12.03 4.15 -12.40
C SER A 120 12.04 2.84 -11.63
N LEU A 121 11.04 2.00 -11.92
CA LEU A 121 10.94 0.64 -11.39
C LEU A 121 10.75 -0.33 -12.53
N HIS A 122 11.20 -1.56 -12.31
CA HIS A 122 10.97 -2.68 -13.22
C HIS A 122 10.45 -3.86 -12.43
N ALA A 123 9.36 -4.46 -12.88
CA ALA A 123 8.73 -5.63 -12.27
C ALA A 123 8.52 -6.71 -13.33
N GLN A 124 9.11 -7.89 -13.12
CA GLN A 124 8.95 -9.04 -13.98
C GLN A 124 8.64 -10.29 -13.16
N GLY A 125 7.92 -11.23 -13.76
CA GLY A 125 7.66 -12.49 -13.09
C GLY A 125 6.63 -13.37 -13.75
N SER A 126 6.37 -14.47 -13.06
CA SER A 126 5.32 -15.40 -13.36
C SER A 126 4.73 -15.99 -12.07
N ALA A 127 3.47 -16.36 -12.09
CA ALA A 127 2.80 -17.03 -11.00
C ALA A 127 1.73 -18.00 -11.54
N THR A 128 1.53 -19.09 -10.79
CA THR A 128 0.45 -20.05 -11.05
C THR A 128 -0.01 -20.68 -9.74
N ASP A 129 -1.29 -20.99 -9.63
CA ASP A 129 -1.86 -21.82 -8.56
C ASP A 129 -2.25 -23.23 -9.07
N GLY A 130 -1.98 -23.50 -10.34
CA GLY A 130 -2.30 -24.74 -11.03
C GLY A 130 -3.57 -24.70 -11.86
N GLU A 131 -4.43 -23.71 -11.66
CA GLU A 131 -5.63 -23.42 -12.47
C GLU A 131 -5.38 -22.19 -13.35
N ASP A 132 -5.02 -21.07 -12.73
CA ASP A 132 -4.68 -19.84 -13.42
C ASP A 132 -3.16 -19.69 -13.59
N THR A 133 -2.77 -18.95 -14.63
CA THR A 133 -1.38 -18.58 -14.90
C THR A 133 -1.28 -17.10 -15.23
N CYS A 134 -0.25 -16.44 -14.71
CA CYS A 134 0.05 -15.06 -15.06
C CYS A 134 1.54 -14.87 -15.25
N SER A 135 1.94 -14.13 -16.29
CA SER A 135 3.30 -13.65 -16.45
C SER A 135 3.31 -12.19 -16.87
N TRP A 136 4.37 -11.45 -16.51
CA TRP A 136 4.45 -10.02 -16.78
C TRP A 136 5.90 -9.53 -16.89
N ASN A 137 6.02 -8.40 -17.61
CA ASN A 137 7.26 -7.64 -17.69
C ASN A 137 6.90 -6.17 -17.91
N ILE A 138 7.14 -5.33 -16.89
CA ILE A 138 6.59 -3.97 -16.82
C ILE A 138 7.68 -3.00 -16.34
N ASP A 139 7.87 -1.94 -17.09
CA ASP A 139 8.65 -0.77 -16.70
C ASP A 139 7.74 0.35 -16.19
N PHE A 140 8.14 1.02 -15.12
CA PHE A 140 7.42 2.14 -14.51
C PHE A 140 8.31 3.39 -14.50
N GLU A 141 7.84 4.47 -15.07
CA GLU A 141 8.41 5.81 -14.91
C GLU A 141 7.65 6.55 -13.81
N ILE A 142 8.28 6.81 -12.67
CA ILE A 142 7.63 7.44 -11.52
C ILE A 142 7.42 8.92 -11.80
N THR A 143 6.16 9.37 -11.72
CA THR A 143 5.79 10.78 -11.92
C THR A 143 5.46 11.48 -10.61
N GLU A 144 4.88 10.77 -9.63
CA GLU A 144 4.50 11.34 -8.35
C GLU A 144 4.89 10.43 -7.18
N ARG A 145 5.34 11.05 -6.08
CA ARG A 145 5.85 10.35 -4.89
C ARG A 145 5.28 10.92 -3.59
N TRP A 146 5.33 10.07 -2.55
CA TRP A 146 5.09 10.48 -1.17
C TRP A 146 6.23 9.99 -0.26
N ASP A 147 7.38 10.64 -0.34
CA ASP A 147 8.63 10.21 0.32
C ASP A 147 8.56 10.07 1.85
N LYS A 148 7.59 10.71 2.51
CA LYS A 148 7.43 10.70 3.97
C LYS A 148 6.07 10.16 4.39
N THR A 149 5.68 9.01 3.85
CA THR A 149 4.37 8.38 4.10
C THR A 149 4.07 8.24 5.59
N MET A 150 4.98 7.69 6.38
CA MET A 150 4.84 7.54 7.83
C MET A 150 5.47 8.68 8.65
N GLY A 151 6.10 9.68 7.99
CA GLY A 151 6.75 10.79 8.68
C GLY A 151 7.78 10.31 9.71
N TRP A 152 7.76 10.86 10.92
CA TRP A 152 8.68 10.49 12.01
C TRP A 152 8.46 9.05 12.54
N MET A 153 7.30 8.46 12.32
CA MET A 153 7.02 7.08 12.73
C MET A 153 7.86 6.05 11.99
N ALA A 154 8.30 6.34 10.78
CA ALA A 154 9.21 5.47 10.02
C ALA A 154 10.54 5.20 10.76
N GLY A 155 10.96 6.11 11.66
CA GLY A 155 12.15 5.95 12.49
C GLY A 155 11.92 5.25 13.84
N LEU A 156 10.69 4.87 14.18
CA LEU A 156 10.41 4.07 15.38
C LEU A 156 10.84 2.62 15.12
N GLN A 157 11.48 2.03 16.12
CA GLN A 157 11.80 0.60 16.10
C GLN A 157 10.61 -0.23 16.60
N ASN A 158 10.46 -1.44 16.08
CA ASN A 158 9.49 -2.43 16.53
C ASN A 158 8.01 -1.98 16.40
N LEU A 159 7.67 -1.24 15.34
CA LEU A 159 6.28 -1.13 14.93
C LEU A 159 5.83 -2.47 14.34
N GLN A 160 4.61 -2.88 14.65
CA GLN A 160 4.02 -4.10 14.10
C GLN A 160 4.05 -4.12 12.57
N THR A 161 3.75 -2.96 11.94
CA THR A 161 3.74 -2.80 10.49
C THR A 161 4.22 -1.41 10.10
N TYR A 162 5.02 -1.35 9.04
CA TYR A 162 5.44 -0.13 8.36
C TYR A 162 4.79 -0.06 6.98
N TRP A 163 4.65 1.16 6.46
CA TRP A 163 4.07 1.43 5.16
C TRP A 163 4.84 2.54 4.43
N HIS A 164 5.17 2.30 3.17
CA HIS A 164 5.84 3.27 2.31
C HIS A 164 5.20 3.29 0.92
N VAL A 165 4.85 4.48 0.44
CA VAL A 165 4.37 4.69 -0.93
C VAL A 165 5.54 5.16 -1.78
N GLY A 166 6.09 4.28 -2.59
CA GLY A 166 7.23 4.55 -3.46
C GLY A 166 6.83 5.35 -4.71
N ALA A 167 5.70 4.99 -5.33
CA ALA A 167 5.14 5.71 -6.47
C ALA A 167 3.63 5.90 -6.26
N MET A 168 3.20 7.14 -5.95
CA MET A 168 1.78 7.50 -5.93
C MET A 168 1.17 7.45 -7.34
N LYS A 169 1.99 7.76 -8.35
CA LYS A 169 1.66 7.62 -9.76
C LYS A 169 2.92 7.33 -10.56
N ALA A 170 2.78 6.45 -11.53
CA ALA A 170 3.78 6.15 -12.53
C ALA A 170 3.12 5.98 -13.89
N ARG A 171 3.91 6.08 -14.97
CA ARG A 171 3.55 5.61 -16.29
C ARG A 171 4.11 4.21 -16.45
N ALA A 172 3.27 3.26 -16.82
CA ALA A 172 3.66 1.85 -16.97
C ALA A 172 3.61 1.43 -18.42
N THR A 173 4.66 0.72 -18.86
CA THR A 173 4.80 0.19 -20.23
C THR A 173 5.28 -1.24 -20.14
N GLY A 174 4.71 -2.14 -20.93
CA GLY A 174 5.09 -3.54 -20.91
C GLY A 174 3.99 -4.46 -21.39
N TRP A 175 3.97 -5.65 -20.81
CA TRP A 175 2.98 -6.67 -21.13
C TRP A 175 2.62 -7.52 -19.91
N ILE A 176 1.41 -8.06 -19.95
CA ILE A 176 0.89 -9.05 -19.02
C ILE A 176 0.22 -10.14 -19.84
N GLU A 177 0.49 -11.40 -19.54
CA GLU A 177 -0.24 -12.55 -20.07
C GLU A 177 -1.00 -13.22 -18.92
N TRP A 178 -2.31 -13.31 -19.04
CA TRP A 178 -3.18 -13.98 -18.08
C TRP A 178 -3.93 -15.11 -18.79
N ASN A 179 -3.70 -16.36 -18.38
CA ASN A 179 -4.31 -17.56 -18.99
C ASN A 179 -4.13 -17.63 -20.51
N GLY A 180 -2.98 -17.20 -21.03
CA GLY A 180 -2.68 -17.17 -22.45
C GLY A 180 -3.26 -15.97 -23.22
N GLU A 181 -3.99 -15.08 -22.56
CA GLU A 181 -4.40 -13.79 -23.12
C GLU A 181 -3.32 -12.75 -22.87
N LEU A 182 -2.67 -12.30 -23.96
CA LEU A 182 -1.62 -11.28 -23.91
C LEU A 182 -2.24 -9.88 -23.94
N PHE A 183 -1.84 -9.05 -22.97
CA PHE A 183 -2.18 -7.65 -22.87
C PHE A 183 -0.92 -6.79 -22.92
N GLU A 184 -0.65 -6.18 -24.08
CA GLU A 184 0.45 -5.22 -24.28
C GLU A 184 -0.06 -3.81 -24.09
N PHE A 185 0.73 -2.95 -23.44
CA PHE A 185 0.34 -1.59 -23.13
C PHE A 185 1.53 -0.64 -23.12
N GLU A 186 1.25 0.62 -23.43
CA GLU A 186 2.19 1.74 -23.38
C GLU A 186 1.54 2.90 -22.64
N ASP A 187 2.26 3.45 -21.64
CA ASP A 187 1.86 4.66 -20.89
C ASP A 187 0.53 4.54 -20.10
N ILE A 188 0.20 3.34 -19.60
CA ILE A 188 -0.94 3.19 -18.69
C ILE A 188 -0.56 3.61 -17.25
N ILE A 189 -1.55 3.63 -16.37
CA ILE A 189 -1.37 4.13 -15.01
C ILE A 189 -0.74 3.05 -14.13
N GLY A 190 0.35 3.42 -13.43
CA GLY A 190 1.05 2.59 -12.45
C GLY A 190 1.02 3.16 -11.04
N TYR A 191 1.19 2.27 -10.05
CA TYR A 191 1.33 2.53 -8.63
C TYR A 191 2.29 1.53 -7.97
N GLN A 192 3.01 1.96 -6.93
CA GLN A 192 3.83 1.07 -6.13
C GLN A 192 3.87 1.51 -4.67
N GLU A 193 3.74 0.54 -3.78
CA GLU A 193 3.94 0.70 -2.34
C GLU A 193 4.56 -0.54 -1.71
N LYS A 194 4.83 -0.45 -0.41
CA LYS A 194 5.50 -1.49 0.34
C LYS A 194 5.06 -1.53 1.79
N ASN A 195 4.93 -2.74 2.32
CA ASN A 195 4.73 -3.00 3.75
C ASN A 195 5.82 -3.93 4.28
N TRP A 196 6.21 -3.72 5.54
CA TRP A 196 7.09 -4.64 6.26
C TRP A 196 6.86 -4.55 7.77
N GLY A 197 7.33 -5.54 8.51
CA GLY A 197 7.20 -5.61 9.97
C GLY A 197 7.05 -7.02 10.50
N ASP A 198 6.47 -7.14 11.68
CA ASP A 198 6.28 -8.44 12.33
C ASP A 198 5.06 -9.17 11.70
N GLU A 199 3.95 -8.49 11.58
CA GLU A 199 2.70 -9.00 10.98
C GLU A 199 1.79 -7.86 10.53
N PHE A 200 0.75 -8.17 9.75
CA PHE A 200 -0.30 -7.19 9.44
C PHE A 200 -1.11 -6.83 10.69
N PRO A 201 -1.63 -5.58 10.77
CA PRO A 201 -2.41 -5.12 11.92
C PRO A 201 -3.67 -5.94 12.16
N GLU A 202 -4.25 -5.82 13.36
CA GLU A 202 -5.50 -6.52 13.72
C GLU A 202 -6.70 -6.09 12.86
N SER A 203 -6.68 -4.84 12.38
CA SER A 203 -7.59 -4.33 11.35
C SER A 203 -6.97 -3.15 10.62
N TRP A 204 -7.25 -3.06 9.33
CA TRP A 204 -6.80 -1.96 8.48
C TRP A 204 -7.81 -1.66 7.38
N TYR A 205 -7.62 -0.53 6.72
CA TYR A 205 -8.19 -0.18 5.42
C TYR A 205 -7.19 0.61 4.59
N TRP A 206 -7.30 0.47 3.29
CA TRP A 206 -6.44 1.15 2.33
C TRP A 206 -7.25 1.59 1.11
N LEU A 207 -6.89 2.76 0.56
CA LEU A 207 -7.45 3.29 -0.69
C LEU A 207 -6.33 3.89 -1.53
N GLN A 208 -6.40 3.67 -2.83
CA GLN A 208 -5.49 4.26 -3.80
C GLN A 208 -6.25 4.65 -5.05
N ALA A 209 -6.02 5.87 -5.57
CA ALA A 209 -6.56 6.32 -6.84
C ALA A 209 -5.59 7.30 -7.51
N ASN A 210 -5.36 7.15 -8.80
CA ASN A 210 -4.46 8.00 -9.58
C ASN A 210 -4.95 8.21 -11.02
N ASN A 211 -6.27 8.01 -11.24
CA ASN A 211 -7.01 8.27 -12.46
C ASN A 211 -8.28 9.05 -12.13
N PHE A 212 -8.17 10.36 -11.94
CA PHE A 212 -9.30 11.22 -11.61
C PHE A 212 -9.85 11.94 -12.85
N ASP A 213 -11.15 12.24 -12.83
CA ASP A 213 -11.86 13.03 -13.85
C ASP A 213 -11.51 14.53 -13.83
N ASP A 214 -10.94 15.06 -12.73
CA ASP A 214 -10.35 16.41 -12.67
C ASP A 214 -8.84 16.33 -13.00
N PRO A 215 -8.35 16.99 -14.07
CA PRO A 215 -6.94 16.93 -14.46
C PRO A 215 -5.98 17.52 -13.41
N LYS A 216 -6.47 18.31 -12.44
CA LYS A 216 -5.69 18.82 -11.32
C LYS A 216 -5.56 17.81 -10.17
N ALA A 217 -6.43 16.81 -10.12
CA ALA A 217 -6.39 15.73 -9.16
C ALA A 217 -5.46 14.62 -9.67
N CYS A 218 -4.24 14.59 -9.18
CA CYS A 218 -3.23 13.67 -9.67
C CYS A 218 -3.36 12.29 -9.06
N CYS A 219 -3.29 12.19 -7.72
CA CYS A 219 -3.34 10.91 -7.01
C CYS A 219 -3.70 11.05 -5.54
N LEU A 220 -4.28 9.99 -4.99
CA LEU A 220 -4.67 9.81 -3.59
C LEU A 220 -4.14 8.46 -3.09
N SER A 221 -3.56 8.46 -1.89
CA SER A 221 -3.25 7.23 -1.15
C SER A 221 -3.68 7.39 0.31
N VAL A 222 -4.34 6.38 0.84
CA VAL A 222 -4.83 6.30 2.22
C VAL A 222 -4.44 4.96 2.80
N GLY A 223 -3.74 4.96 3.93
CA GLY A 223 -3.47 3.75 4.71
C GLY A 223 -3.82 4.00 6.17
N ALA A 224 -4.55 3.07 6.77
CA ALA A 224 -4.92 3.17 8.17
C ALA A 224 -4.93 1.80 8.84
N ALA A 225 -4.52 1.76 10.09
CA ALA A 225 -4.37 0.53 10.85
C ALA A 225 -4.68 0.71 12.34
N SER A 226 -5.19 -0.33 12.96
CA SER A 226 -5.26 -0.45 14.41
C SER A 226 -3.93 -0.97 14.93
N MET A 227 -3.09 -0.09 15.47
CA MET A 227 -1.72 -0.38 15.89
C MET A 227 -1.63 -0.60 17.39
N PRO A 228 -1.01 -1.69 17.87
CA PRO A 228 -0.74 -1.87 19.30
C PRO A 228 0.40 -0.95 19.76
N LEU A 229 0.20 -0.32 20.92
CA LEU A 229 1.22 0.41 21.65
C LEU A 229 1.19 -0.03 23.10
N GLY A 230 1.96 -1.06 23.45
CA GLY A 230 1.84 -1.75 24.71
C GLY A 230 0.47 -2.41 24.88
N SER A 231 -0.28 -2.05 25.92
CA SER A 231 -1.63 -2.58 26.17
C SER A 231 -2.76 -1.78 25.51
N VAL A 232 -2.44 -0.73 24.75
CA VAL A 232 -3.44 0.16 24.12
C VAL A 232 -3.35 0.01 22.62
N ILE A 233 -4.50 -0.20 21.99
CA ILE A 233 -4.62 -0.15 20.53
C ILE A 233 -4.99 1.30 20.15
N PHE A 234 -4.21 1.92 19.25
CA PHE A 234 -4.48 3.24 18.74
C PHE A 234 -4.69 3.23 17.21
N PRO A 235 -5.58 4.06 16.68
CA PRO A 235 -5.74 4.18 15.24
C PRO A 235 -4.58 5.00 14.67
N ALA A 236 -3.89 4.46 13.68
CA ALA A 236 -2.96 5.20 12.84
C ALA A 236 -3.60 5.39 11.45
N CYS A 237 -3.43 6.56 10.86
CA CYS A 237 -3.93 6.82 9.51
C CYS A 237 -3.04 7.85 8.82
N GLY A 238 -2.71 7.59 7.56
CA GLY A 238 -2.06 8.51 6.65
C GLY A 238 -2.91 8.72 5.39
N ILE A 239 -3.14 9.98 5.02
CA ILE A 239 -3.81 10.38 3.79
C ILE A 239 -2.89 11.34 3.05
N GLY A 240 -2.54 11.02 1.82
CA GLY A 240 -1.81 11.88 0.88
C GLY A 240 -2.64 12.12 -0.37
N LEU A 241 -2.91 13.38 -0.69
CA LEU A 241 -3.57 13.81 -1.92
C LEU A 241 -2.66 14.79 -2.66
N ILE A 242 -2.34 14.51 -3.92
CA ILE A 242 -1.72 15.50 -4.82
C ILE A 242 -2.82 16.14 -5.66
N TYR A 243 -3.01 17.43 -5.47
CA TYR A 243 -3.97 18.26 -6.19
C TYR A 243 -3.34 19.60 -6.56
N ASP A 244 -3.42 20.02 -7.84
CA ASP A 244 -2.85 21.26 -8.38
C ASP A 244 -1.35 21.37 -8.01
N ASP A 245 -0.57 20.31 -8.27
CA ASP A 245 0.87 20.13 -7.99
C ASP A 245 1.27 20.27 -6.51
N ARG A 246 0.30 20.15 -5.62
CA ARG A 246 0.53 20.26 -4.18
C ARG A 246 0.13 19.00 -3.43
N LEU A 247 1.04 18.48 -2.61
CA LEU A 247 0.75 17.38 -1.67
C LEU A 247 0.03 17.91 -0.41
N TYR A 248 -1.21 17.47 -0.21
CA TYR A 248 -1.98 17.63 1.00
C TYR A 248 -1.88 16.37 1.84
N THR A 249 -1.48 16.49 3.09
CA THR A 249 -1.36 15.34 4.00
C THR A 249 -2.23 15.52 5.24
N PHE A 250 -2.91 14.44 5.64
CA PHE A 250 -3.66 14.32 6.88
C PHE A 250 -3.23 13.02 7.55
N SER A 251 -2.48 13.10 8.62
CA SER A 251 -1.90 11.90 9.23
C SER A 251 -2.02 11.96 10.76
N PHE A 252 -2.41 10.86 11.37
CA PHE A 252 -2.46 10.69 12.81
C PHE A 252 -1.72 9.39 13.19
N PRO A 253 -0.85 9.38 14.19
CA PRO A 253 -0.50 10.47 15.12
C PRO A 253 0.59 11.43 14.61
N GLN A 254 1.13 11.27 13.40
CA GLN A 254 2.27 12.04 12.87
C GLN A 254 1.99 13.54 12.82
N GLN A 255 0.74 13.92 12.61
CA GLN A 255 0.29 15.30 12.51
C GLN A 255 -0.95 15.50 13.39
N PRO A 256 -1.27 16.76 13.80
CA PRO A 256 -2.48 17.06 14.55
C PRO A 256 -3.71 17.08 13.61
N ALA A 257 -3.99 15.95 12.98
CA ALA A 257 -5.15 15.76 12.13
C ALA A 257 -6.27 15.06 12.90
N PHE A 258 -7.50 15.52 12.74
CA PHE A 258 -8.69 14.79 13.18
C PHE A 258 -9.20 13.96 12.01
N ILE A 259 -9.27 12.63 12.18
CA ILE A 259 -9.68 11.68 11.14
C ILE A 259 -10.83 10.85 11.67
N ARG A 260 -11.93 10.82 10.93
CA ARG A 260 -13.13 10.04 11.24
C ARG A 260 -13.43 9.09 10.08
N PRO A 261 -13.08 7.80 10.20
CA PRO A 261 -13.47 6.79 9.24
C PRO A 261 -14.81 6.15 9.61
N GLU A 262 -15.59 5.81 8.61
CA GLU A 262 -16.75 4.93 8.66
C GLU A 262 -16.56 3.89 7.56
N ILE A 263 -16.21 2.65 7.97
CA ILE A 263 -15.80 1.58 7.06
C ILE A 263 -16.77 0.42 7.21
N ALA A 264 -17.30 0.00 6.09
CA ALA A 264 -18.06 -1.24 5.94
C ALA A 264 -17.53 -2.00 4.72
N PRO A 265 -17.75 -3.33 4.64
CA PRO A 265 -17.39 -4.10 3.46
C PRO A 265 -17.93 -3.47 2.16
N GLY A 266 -17.03 -3.20 1.21
CA GLY A 266 -17.36 -2.54 -0.05
C GLY A 266 -17.71 -1.05 0.04
N SER A 267 -17.54 -0.41 1.21
CA SER A 267 -17.88 1.01 1.37
C SER A 267 -16.97 1.70 2.40
N TRP A 268 -16.44 2.85 2.05
CA TRP A 268 -15.56 3.68 2.88
C TRP A 268 -16.05 5.13 2.86
N SER A 269 -16.16 5.74 4.03
CA SER A 269 -16.40 7.17 4.18
C SER A 269 -15.41 7.74 5.19
N ILE A 270 -14.54 8.65 4.76
CA ILE A 270 -13.47 9.19 5.59
C ILE A 270 -13.53 10.71 5.56
N THR A 271 -13.64 11.32 6.72
CA THR A 271 -13.50 12.77 6.88
C THR A 271 -12.22 13.07 7.65
N ALA A 272 -11.33 13.89 7.08
CA ALA A 272 -10.13 14.34 7.77
C ALA A 272 -10.01 15.86 7.77
N VAL A 273 -9.56 16.43 8.90
CA VAL A 273 -9.37 17.87 9.09
C VAL A 273 -7.99 18.12 9.67
N LYS A 274 -7.21 19.01 9.02
CA LYS A 274 -5.94 19.49 9.52
C LYS A 274 -5.81 21.00 9.25
N GLY A 275 -5.78 21.80 10.31
CA GLY A 275 -5.67 23.26 10.20
C GLY A 275 -6.77 23.86 9.35
N ARG A 276 -6.42 24.42 8.19
CA ARG A 276 -7.36 25.06 7.26
C ARG A 276 -7.86 24.14 6.15
N HIS A 277 -7.47 22.86 6.14
CA HIS A 277 -7.88 21.92 5.10
C HIS A 277 -8.77 20.82 5.68
N LYS A 278 -9.78 20.44 4.92
CA LYS A 278 -10.65 19.30 5.18
C LYS A 278 -10.75 18.49 3.89
N ILE A 279 -10.62 17.18 4.01
CA ILE A 279 -10.92 16.23 2.93
C ILE A 279 -12.07 15.33 3.37
N VAL A 280 -12.96 15.03 2.44
CA VAL A 280 -13.99 13.99 2.55
C VAL A 280 -13.74 13.02 1.42
N ILE A 281 -13.56 11.74 1.75
CA ILE A 281 -13.31 10.66 0.80
C ILE A 281 -14.47 9.68 0.94
N GLU A 282 -15.07 9.32 -0.18
CA GLU A 282 -16.08 8.29 -0.30
C GLU A 282 -15.57 7.25 -1.30
N ALA A 283 -15.60 5.99 -0.94
CA ALA A 283 -15.19 4.92 -1.82
C ALA A 283 -16.17 3.75 -1.77
N SER A 284 -16.26 3.03 -2.86
CA SER A 284 -17.07 1.82 -2.99
C SER A 284 -16.50 0.86 -4.00
N CYS A 285 -16.80 -0.42 -3.83
CA CYS A 285 -16.56 -1.45 -4.83
C CYS A 285 -17.74 -2.41 -4.83
N ASP A 286 -17.92 -3.12 -5.95
CA ASP A 286 -18.82 -4.25 -5.99
C ASP A 286 -18.16 -5.41 -5.21
N PRO A 287 -18.83 -5.97 -4.19
CA PRO A 287 -18.28 -7.09 -3.44
C PRO A 287 -17.91 -8.32 -4.27
N GLU A 288 -18.54 -8.53 -5.42
CA GLU A 288 -18.22 -9.65 -6.34
C GLU A 288 -16.82 -9.54 -6.96
N TYR A 289 -16.23 -8.34 -6.96
CA TYR A 289 -14.86 -8.11 -7.47
C TYR A 289 -13.79 -8.05 -6.38
N LEU A 290 -14.11 -8.39 -5.14
CA LEU A 290 -13.14 -8.45 -4.06
C LEU A 290 -12.25 -9.69 -4.21
N LEU A 291 -10.97 -9.46 -4.40
CA LEU A 291 -9.93 -10.47 -4.33
C LEU A 291 -9.63 -10.78 -2.87
N ASN A 292 -9.46 -12.05 -2.52
CA ASN A 292 -9.10 -12.44 -1.15
C ASN A 292 -7.58 -12.69 -1.05
N LEU A 293 -6.84 -11.65 -0.73
CA LEU A 293 -5.38 -11.69 -0.69
C LEU A 293 -4.86 -12.34 0.59
N MET A 294 -3.70 -12.96 0.46
CA MET A 294 -3.01 -13.69 1.52
C MET A 294 -2.10 -12.75 2.32
N ASN A 295 -2.21 -12.77 3.65
CA ASN A 295 -1.43 -11.90 4.54
C ASN A 295 -0.60 -12.68 5.55
N PRO A 296 0.64 -12.22 5.81
CA PRO A 296 1.46 -12.67 6.93
C PRO A 296 0.82 -12.34 8.28
N THR A 297 0.67 -13.35 9.13
CA THR A 297 0.13 -13.26 10.49
C THR A 297 0.95 -14.10 11.47
N GLU A 298 0.73 -13.96 12.78
CA GLU A 298 1.31 -14.85 13.80
C GLU A 298 1.04 -16.35 13.53
N GLN A 299 -0.03 -16.66 12.79
CA GLN A 299 -0.47 -18.03 12.50
C GLN A 299 -0.11 -18.47 11.07
N GLY A 300 0.90 -17.83 10.47
CA GLY A 300 1.28 -18.04 9.08
C GLY A 300 0.54 -17.13 8.10
N ILE A 301 0.57 -17.49 6.83
CA ILE A 301 -0.06 -16.70 5.77
C ILE A 301 -1.55 -17.06 5.71
N LYS A 302 -2.44 -16.04 5.80
CA LYS A 302 -3.90 -16.20 5.90
C LYS A 302 -4.65 -15.28 4.91
N PRO A 303 -5.82 -15.69 4.40
CA PRO A 303 -6.65 -14.91 3.48
C PRO A 303 -7.48 -13.84 4.21
N TRP A 304 -6.82 -12.85 4.82
CA TRP A 304 -7.45 -11.85 5.68
C TRP A 304 -7.59 -10.47 5.04
N THR A 305 -7.32 -10.35 3.75
CA THR A 305 -7.51 -9.11 2.99
C THR A 305 -8.59 -9.29 1.95
N TRP A 306 -9.41 -8.27 1.79
CA TRP A 306 -10.38 -8.13 0.72
C TRP A 306 -10.09 -6.84 -0.04
N GLU A 307 -9.65 -6.98 -1.29
CA GLU A 307 -9.24 -5.87 -2.14
C GLU A 307 -9.94 -5.91 -3.49
N ALA A 308 -10.52 -4.79 -3.91
CA ALA A 308 -10.87 -4.54 -5.31
C ALA A 308 -9.90 -3.52 -5.89
N ILE A 309 -9.35 -3.79 -7.08
CA ILE A 309 -8.38 -2.94 -7.76
C ILE A 309 -8.98 -2.03 -8.83
N ASN A 310 -10.30 -2.06 -8.99
CA ASN A 310 -11.10 -1.24 -9.90
C ASN A 310 -12.34 -0.65 -9.20
N GLY A 311 -12.23 -0.33 -7.90
CA GLY A 311 -13.27 0.36 -7.16
C GLY A 311 -13.45 1.82 -7.58
N GLU A 312 -14.46 2.48 -7.02
CA GLU A 312 -14.72 3.90 -7.19
C GLU A 312 -14.27 4.68 -5.97
N VAL A 313 -13.57 5.79 -6.17
CA VAL A 313 -13.19 6.74 -5.12
C VAL A 313 -13.54 8.15 -5.55
N ARG A 314 -14.28 8.87 -4.71
CA ARG A 314 -14.53 10.31 -4.83
C ARG A 314 -13.90 11.04 -3.64
N PHE A 315 -13.22 12.16 -3.90
CA PHE A 315 -12.81 13.04 -2.82
C PHE A 315 -13.35 14.46 -3.02
N ARG A 316 -13.58 15.16 -1.90
CA ARG A 316 -13.89 16.58 -1.85
C ARG A 316 -12.89 17.28 -0.93
N LEU A 317 -12.12 18.21 -1.46
CA LEU A 317 -11.15 19.01 -0.72
C LEU A 317 -11.74 20.38 -0.42
N TYR A 318 -11.64 20.81 0.83
CA TYR A 318 -12.13 22.11 1.29
C TYR A 318 -11.02 22.92 1.94
N GLU A 319 -11.11 24.23 1.78
CA GLU A 319 -10.27 25.20 2.50
C GLU A 319 -11.13 26.11 3.39
N LYS A 320 -10.64 26.39 4.60
CA LYS A 320 -11.33 27.22 5.59
C LYS A 320 -10.93 28.68 5.46
N TRP A 321 -11.94 29.57 5.31
CA TRP A 321 -11.78 31.01 5.35
C TRP A 321 -12.71 31.58 6.44
N GLY A 322 -12.12 32.18 7.48
CA GLY A 322 -12.86 32.53 8.68
C GLY A 322 -13.48 31.29 9.34
N LEU A 323 -14.81 31.27 9.47
CA LEU A 323 -15.58 30.16 10.05
C LEU A 323 -16.21 29.24 8.99
N ARG A 324 -16.02 29.52 7.70
CA ARG A 324 -16.67 28.78 6.60
C ARG A 324 -15.70 27.90 5.84
N TRP A 325 -16.19 26.75 5.38
CA TRP A 325 -15.50 25.84 4.48
C TRP A 325 -15.92 26.10 3.03
N PHE A 326 -14.96 26.22 2.13
CA PHE A 326 -15.16 26.41 0.71
C PHE A 326 -14.61 25.21 -0.04
N LEU A 327 -15.39 24.67 -0.96
CA LEU A 327 -14.98 23.58 -1.83
C LEU A 327 -13.88 24.05 -2.77
N ARG A 328 -12.77 23.32 -2.84
CA ARG A 328 -11.60 23.58 -3.70
C ARG A 328 -11.52 22.57 -4.85
N ALA A 329 -11.88 21.32 -4.56
CA ALA A 329 -11.85 20.23 -5.51
C ALA A 329 -12.95 19.21 -5.19
N ASP A 330 -13.45 18.57 -6.23
CA ASP A 330 -14.38 17.45 -6.19
C ASP A 330 -14.06 16.57 -7.41
N ALA A 331 -13.52 15.38 -7.18
CA ALA A 331 -13.07 14.52 -8.27
C ALA A 331 -13.33 13.03 -7.95
N THR A 332 -13.55 12.25 -9.01
CA THR A 332 -13.88 10.84 -8.95
C THR A 332 -12.89 10.01 -9.79
N SER A 333 -12.55 8.82 -9.32
CA SER A 333 -11.80 7.79 -10.02
C SER A 333 -12.58 6.48 -9.97
N ASN A 334 -12.60 5.73 -11.07
CA ASN A 334 -13.27 4.44 -11.22
C ASN A 334 -12.28 3.25 -11.35
N LEU A 335 -10.99 3.49 -11.16
CA LEU A 335 -9.93 2.47 -11.19
C LEU A 335 -9.15 2.49 -9.87
N ALA A 336 -9.84 2.69 -8.78
CA ALA A 336 -9.25 2.79 -7.46
C ALA A 336 -8.97 1.41 -6.86
N GLY A 337 -7.84 1.27 -6.16
CA GLY A 337 -7.65 0.22 -5.17
C GLY A 337 -8.46 0.54 -3.91
N THR A 338 -9.23 -0.42 -3.43
CA THR A 338 -10.05 -0.30 -2.22
C THR A 338 -9.93 -1.57 -1.40
N GLU A 339 -9.44 -1.45 -0.17
CA GLU A 339 -9.09 -2.60 0.65
C GLU A 339 -9.56 -2.43 2.09
N PHE A 340 -9.92 -3.55 2.70
CA PHE A 340 -10.03 -3.71 4.15
C PHE A 340 -9.52 -5.09 4.55
N GLY A 341 -8.99 -5.22 5.75
CA GLY A 341 -8.46 -6.49 6.21
C GLY A 341 -8.30 -6.62 7.71
N GLY A 342 -7.93 -7.84 8.14
CA GLY A 342 -7.67 -8.23 9.51
C GLY A 342 -8.81 -8.97 10.21
N LYS A 343 -8.53 -9.42 11.43
CA LYS A 343 -9.42 -10.27 12.25
C LYS A 343 -10.83 -9.70 12.46
N LYS A 344 -10.98 -8.39 12.48
CA LYS A 344 -12.27 -7.71 12.63
C LYS A 344 -13.30 -8.12 11.58
N TRP A 345 -12.84 -8.51 10.41
CA TRP A 345 -13.69 -8.80 9.26
C TRP A 345 -13.86 -10.30 9.00
N LEU A 346 -13.24 -11.17 9.82
CA LEU A 346 -13.41 -12.61 9.74
C LEU A 346 -14.87 -12.97 10.02
N GLY A 347 -15.47 -13.73 9.12
CA GLY A 347 -16.91 -14.10 9.19
C GLY A 347 -17.81 -13.19 8.34
N TRP A 348 -17.28 -12.18 7.69
CA TRP A 348 -17.97 -11.49 6.61
C TRP A 348 -17.91 -12.35 5.35
N ASN A 349 -18.97 -13.14 5.14
CA ASN A 349 -19.13 -13.91 3.92
C ASN A 349 -19.79 -13.02 2.86
N VAL A 350 -19.02 -12.46 1.99
CA VAL A 350 -19.47 -12.23 0.63
C VAL A 350 -19.59 -13.62 0.05
N GLY A 351 -20.69 -13.94 -0.62
CA GLY A 351 -20.87 -15.23 -1.28
C GLY A 351 -19.80 -15.51 -2.32
N LEU A 352 -18.56 -15.66 -1.83
CA LEU A 352 -17.44 -16.18 -2.59
C LEU A 352 -17.77 -17.65 -2.87
N PRO A 353 -17.61 -18.14 -4.11
CA PRO A 353 -17.71 -19.56 -4.38
C PRO A 353 -16.72 -20.31 -3.47
N ASP A 354 -17.21 -21.41 -2.87
CA ASP A 354 -16.45 -22.34 -2.03
C ASP A 354 -15.20 -22.88 -2.76
#